data_52bf6d60972209ac97e3f2d7be4dab97
#
_entry.id   52bf6d60972209ac97e3f2d7be4dab97
#
_cell.length_a   1.000
_cell.length_b   1.000
_cell.length_c   1.000
_cell.angle_alpha   90.00
_cell.angle_beta   90.00
_cell.angle_gamma   90.00
#
_symmetry.space_group_name_H-M   'P 1'
#
loop_
_entity.id
_entity.type
_entity.pdbx_description
1 polymer ?
#
loop_
_entity_poly.entity_id
_entity_poly.type
_entity_poly.pdbx_seq_one_letter_code
_entity_poly.pdbx_strand_id
1 'polypeptide(L)'
;MDSRAAYGCLLVHHIPAAAASEQYRRIRNNIRIASGKKERLSLVITSPSPGEGKSTSAANLAVSFAQRGDQVLLVDGNVRNPVLNQVFGIKQWPGLSDGLATGIDFNEIVYPTSIEGLAVIPGGSPMPGTADLLDSLAMEELLERAKAKYTVILIDSPAVLDTPDAIALAGRCDGAVLVLRSGKTQQKKAIEAKRLLDFGKVNLLGTVLNRS
;
A
#
# COMPACT_ATOMS: atom_id res chain seq x y z
N MET A 1 -16.83 4.66 -17.28
CA MET A 1 -15.59 3.88 -17.19
C MET A 1 -15.96 2.49 -16.70
N ASP A 2 -15.47 1.48 -17.37
CA ASP A 2 -15.97 0.12 -17.34
C ASP A 2 -15.72 -0.56 -15.98
N SER A 3 -16.77 -0.94 -15.26
CA SER A 3 -16.73 -1.68 -13.99
C SER A 3 -15.89 -2.97 -14.09
N ARG A 4 -15.72 -3.52 -15.29
CA ARG A 4 -14.90 -4.71 -15.56
C ARG A 4 -13.40 -4.50 -15.27
N ALA A 5 -12.87 -3.29 -15.46
CA ALA A 5 -11.45 -3.01 -15.18
C ALA A 5 -11.12 -3.02 -13.67
N ALA A 6 -12.03 -2.54 -12.83
CA ALA A 6 -11.89 -2.55 -11.38
C ALA A 6 -11.96 -3.98 -10.80
N TYR A 7 -12.87 -4.82 -11.32
CA TYR A 7 -13.00 -6.22 -10.91
C TYR A 7 -11.75 -7.07 -11.23
N GLY A 8 -11.04 -6.79 -12.32
CA GLY A 8 -9.80 -7.50 -12.68
C GLY A 8 -8.62 -7.25 -11.73
N CYS A 9 -8.67 -6.20 -10.91
CA CYS A 9 -7.59 -5.86 -9.97
C CYS A 9 -7.60 -6.70 -8.69
N LEU A 10 -8.76 -7.22 -8.23
CA LEU A 10 -8.90 -7.97 -6.97
C LEU A 10 -8.97 -9.49 -7.22
N LEU A 11 -7.93 -10.07 -7.81
CA LEU A 11 -7.86 -11.49 -8.14
C LEU A 11 -8.09 -12.40 -6.93
N VAL A 12 -7.47 -12.06 -5.79
CA VAL A 12 -7.58 -12.84 -4.55
C VAL A 12 -9.01 -12.90 -4.02
N HIS A 13 -9.80 -11.84 -4.24
CA HIS A 13 -11.20 -11.79 -3.82
C HIS A 13 -12.11 -12.56 -4.79
N HIS A 14 -11.98 -12.30 -6.09
CA HIS A 14 -12.92 -12.81 -7.09
C HIS A 14 -12.64 -14.26 -7.50
N ILE A 15 -11.38 -14.70 -7.47
CA ILE A 15 -10.98 -16.04 -7.86
C ILE A 15 -10.00 -16.62 -6.81
N PRO A 16 -10.50 -16.98 -5.61
CA PRO A 16 -9.65 -17.44 -4.51
C PRO A 16 -8.84 -18.70 -4.83
N ALA A 17 -9.34 -19.56 -5.73
CA ALA A 17 -8.68 -20.78 -6.16
C ALA A 17 -7.65 -20.59 -7.29
N ALA A 18 -7.51 -19.36 -7.83
CA ALA A 18 -6.54 -19.11 -8.89
C ALA A 18 -5.10 -19.28 -8.41
N ALA A 19 -4.22 -19.69 -9.31
CA ALA A 19 -2.78 -19.79 -9.03
C ALA A 19 -2.19 -18.46 -8.55
N ALA A 20 -2.68 -17.32 -9.07
CA ALA A 20 -2.28 -15.99 -8.62
C ALA A 20 -2.66 -15.73 -7.15
N SER A 21 -3.85 -16.15 -6.70
CA SER A 21 -4.29 -16.04 -5.31
C SER A 21 -3.40 -16.82 -4.37
N GLU A 22 -2.97 -18.02 -4.78
CA GLU A 22 -2.02 -18.81 -4.01
C GLU A 22 -0.64 -18.13 -3.91
N GLN A 23 -0.20 -17.44 -4.97
CA GLN A 23 1.04 -16.66 -4.91
C GLN A 23 0.94 -15.52 -3.87
N TYR A 24 -0.18 -14.80 -3.78
CA TYR A 24 -0.36 -13.77 -2.75
C TYR A 24 -0.38 -14.35 -1.33
N ARG A 25 -0.94 -15.56 -1.12
CA ARG A 25 -0.86 -16.26 0.17
C ARG A 25 0.59 -16.58 0.55
N ARG A 26 1.41 -17.02 -0.42
CA ARG A 26 2.85 -17.26 -0.21
C ARG A 26 3.60 -15.98 0.10
N ILE A 27 3.35 -14.90 -0.65
CA ILE A 27 3.96 -13.59 -0.40
C ILE A 27 3.61 -13.10 1.00
N ARG A 28 2.33 -13.16 1.41
CA ARG A 28 1.89 -12.83 2.77
C ARG A 28 2.66 -13.62 3.83
N ASN A 29 2.77 -14.94 3.66
CA ASN A 29 3.48 -15.80 4.61
C ASN A 29 4.97 -15.43 4.71
N ASN A 30 5.62 -15.16 3.58
CA ASN A 30 7.01 -14.72 3.54
C ASN A 30 7.20 -13.35 4.24
N ILE A 31 6.27 -12.41 4.03
CA ILE A 31 6.26 -11.11 4.73
C ILE A 31 6.16 -11.33 6.24
N ARG A 32 5.24 -12.19 6.71
CA ARG A 32 5.11 -12.51 8.15
C ARG A 32 6.39 -13.10 8.74
N ILE A 33 7.08 -13.96 8.00
CA ILE A 33 8.37 -14.53 8.43
C ILE A 33 9.45 -13.46 8.47
N ALA A 34 9.59 -12.68 7.39
CA ALA A 34 10.61 -11.64 7.27
C ALA A 34 10.44 -10.51 8.30
N SER A 35 9.20 -10.21 8.70
CA SER A 35 8.89 -9.22 9.74
C SER A 35 9.06 -9.74 11.17
N GLY A 36 9.56 -10.97 11.38
CA GLY A 36 9.71 -11.57 12.71
C GLY A 36 8.39 -11.93 13.38
N LYS A 37 7.33 -12.18 12.59
CA LYS A 37 5.97 -12.53 13.06
C LYS A 37 5.37 -11.49 14.02
N LYS A 38 5.66 -10.21 13.80
CA LYS A 38 5.08 -9.12 14.59
C LYS A 38 3.56 -9.25 14.65
N GLU A 39 2.96 -9.02 15.80
CA GLU A 39 1.50 -9.00 15.97
C GLU A 39 0.87 -7.88 15.16
N ARG A 40 1.51 -6.71 15.15
CA ARG A 40 1.12 -5.54 14.36
C ARG A 40 2.20 -5.25 13.34
N LEU A 41 1.79 -4.97 12.11
CA LEU A 41 2.70 -4.81 10.98
C LEU A 41 2.26 -3.64 10.09
N SER A 42 3.16 -2.70 9.87
CA SER A 42 2.98 -1.59 8.92
C SER A 42 4.01 -1.69 7.80
N LEU A 43 3.56 -1.67 6.54
CA LEU A 43 4.43 -1.84 5.37
C LEU A 43 4.09 -0.85 4.26
N VAL A 44 5.12 -0.35 3.61
CA VAL A 44 4.99 0.38 2.34
C VAL A 44 5.19 -0.59 1.17
N ILE A 45 4.30 -0.50 0.19
CA ILE A 45 4.42 -1.19 -1.08
C ILE A 45 4.82 -0.16 -2.14
N THR A 46 6.01 -0.32 -2.69
CA THR A 46 6.57 0.60 -3.69
C THR A 46 7.15 -0.15 -4.90
N SER A 47 7.63 0.58 -5.89
CA SER A 47 8.29 0.03 -7.09
C SER A 47 9.35 1.00 -7.58
N PRO A 48 10.34 0.56 -8.40
CA PRO A 48 11.29 1.47 -9.03
C PRO A 48 10.62 2.52 -9.92
N SER A 49 9.63 2.12 -10.73
CA SER A 49 8.98 2.97 -11.73
C SER A 49 7.45 2.83 -11.68
N PRO A 50 6.69 3.79 -12.25
CA PRO A 50 5.25 3.66 -12.42
C PRO A 50 4.87 2.45 -13.29
N GLY A 51 3.66 1.94 -13.10
CA GLY A 51 3.11 0.87 -13.94
C GLY A 51 3.71 -0.52 -13.69
N GLU A 52 4.41 -0.74 -12.56
CA GLU A 52 4.96 -2.06 -12.21
C GLU A 52 3.99 -2.93 -11.40
N GLY A 53 2.77 -2.44 -11.12
CA GLY A 53 1.71 -3.20 -10.45
C GLY A 53 1.75 -3.12 -8.93
N LYS A 54 2.38 -2.09 -8.33
CA LYS A 54 2.44 -1.89 -6.88
C LYS A 54 1.05 -1.78 -6.24
N SER A 55 0.16 -0.95 -6.79
CA SER A 55 -1.21 -0.75 -6.26
C SER A 55 -2.05 -2.02 -6.34
N THR A 56 -1.96 -2.75 -7.46
CA THR A 56 -2.59 -4.07 -7.62
C THR A 56 -2.03 -5.08 -6.62
N SER A 57 -0.71 -5.07 -6.40
CA SER A 57 -0.07 -5.94 -5.41
C SER A 57 -0.47 -5.57 -3.98
N ALA A 58 -0.53 -4.29 -3.64
CA ALA A 58 -0.98 -3.80 -2.34
C ALA A 58 -2.42 -4.23 -2.05
N ALA A 59 -3.34 -4.03 -3.01
CA ALA A 59 -4.74 -4.41 -2.89
C ALA A 59 -4.93 -5.92 -2.69
N ASN A 60 -4.28 -6.75 -3.50
CA ASN A 60 -4.39 -8.21 -3.37
C ASN A 60 -3.70 -8.76 -2.10
N LEU A 61 -2.61 -8.15 -1.65
CA LEU A 61 -2.00 -8.48 -0.36
C LEU A 61 -2.93 -8.12 0.80
N ALA A 62 -3.58 -6.94 0.77
CA ALA A 62 -4.55 -6.52 1.78
C ALA A 62 -5.70 -7.54 1.88
N VAL A 63 -6.27 -7.94 0.74
CA VAL A 63 -7.28 -8.99 0.68
C VAL A 63 -6.76 -10.31 1.27
N SER A 64 -5.54 -10.71 0.89
CA SER A 64 -4.94 -11.96 1.38
C SER A 64 -4.72 -11.96 2.91
N PHE A 65 -4.37 -10.82 3.50
CA PHE A 65 -4.27 -10.68 4.95
C PHE A 65 -5.65 -10.73 5.61
N ALA A 66 -6.64 -9.99 5.10
CA ALA A 66 -8.02 -9.98 5.61
C ALA A 66 -8.66 -11.38 5.58
N GLN A 67 -8.49 -12.13 4.49
CA GLN A 67 -8.96 -13.52 4.38
C GLN A 67 -8.33 -14.48 5.42
N ARG A 68 -7.22 -14.10 6.03
CA ARG A 68 -6.62 -14.85 7.14
C ARG A 68 -7.24 -14.50 8.51
N GLY A 69 -8.07 -13.48 8.57
CA GLY A 69 -8.65 -12.95 9.81
C GLY A 69 -7.89 -11.75 10.41
N ASP A 70 -6.89 -11.21 9.71
CA ASP A 70 -6.22 -9.99 10.13
C ASP A 70 -7.18 -8.78 9.96
N GLN A 71 -7.13 -7.80 10.87
CA GLN A 71 -7.76 -6.49 10.68
C GLN A 71 -6.82 -5.61 9.87
N VAL A 72 -7.20 -5.31 8.64
CA VAL A 72 -6.32 -4.68 7.65
C VAL A 72 -6.78 -3.27 7.30
N LEU A 73 -5.86 -2.32 7.33
CA LEU A 73 -6.03 -1.01 6.75
C LEU A 73 -5.12 -0.89 5.52
N LEU A 74 -5.71 -0.60 4.36
CA LEU A 74 -4.97 -0.26 3.16
C LEU A 74 -5.07 1.24 2.93
N VAL A 75 -3.93 1.93 2.80
CA VAL A 75 -3.85 3.38 2.65
C VAL A 75 -3.33 3.72 1.25
N ASP A 76 -4.04 4.58 0.52
CA ASP A 76 -3.55 5.14 -0.74
C ASP A 76 -2.60 6.30 -0.46
N GLY A 77 -1.33 6.00 -0.27
CA GLY A 77 -0.26 6.99 -0.09
C GLY A 77 0.22 7.61 -1.39
N ASN A 78 -0.29 7.15 -2.55
CA ASN A 78 -0.03 7.79 -3.84
C ASN A 78 -1.02 8.94 -4.10
N VAL A 79 -1.04 9.90 -3.19
CA VAL A 79 -2.00 11.02 -3.20
C VAL A 79 -1.96 11.88 -4.46
N ARG A 80 -0.87 11.80 -5.25
CA ARG A 80 -0.76 12.49 -6.54
C ARG A 80 -1.57 11.83 -7.65
N ASN A 81 -1.64 10.50 -7.63
CA ASN A 81 -2.36 9.68 -8.60
C ASN A 81 -3.06 8.51 -7.89
N PRO A 82 -4.06 8.81 -7.03
CA PRO A 82 -4.74 7.78 -6.25
C PRO A 82 -5.58 6.87 -7.14
N VAL A 83 -5.62 5.58 -6.81
CA VAL A 83 -6.34 4.58 -7.59
C VAL A 83 -7.16 3.60 -6.74
N LEU A 84 -6.89 3.51 -5.43
CA LEU A 84 -7.54 2.51 -4.59
C LEU A 84 -9.04 2.77 -4.42
N ASN A 85 -9.49 4.03 -4.49
CA ASN A 85 -10.91 4.35 -4.49
C ASN A 85 -11.66 3.67 -5.66
N GLN A 86 -11.05 3.63 -6.84
CA GLN A 86 -11.62 2.95 -8.02
C GLN A 86 -11.57 1.42 -7.87
N VAL A 87 -10.48 0.89 -7.33
CA VAL A 87 -10.30 -0.55 -7.12
C VAL A 87 -11.34 -1.12 -6.16
N PHE A 88 -11.68 -0.38 -5.10
CA PHE A 88 -12.63 -0.84 -4.08
C PHE A 88 -14.04 -0.25 -4.22
N GLY A 89 -14.30 0.59 -5.22
CA GLY A 89 -15.61 1.20 -5.45
C GLY A 89 -16.05 2.13 -4.32
N ILE A 90 -15.12 2.81 -3.66
CA ILE A 90 -15.36 3.75 -2.57
C ILE A 90 -15.20 5.20 -3.04
N LYS A 91 -15.64 6.16 -2.22
CA LYS A 91 -15.40 7.58 -2.49
C LYS A 91 -13.90 7.89 -2.40
N GLN A 92 -13.44 8.86 -3.19
CA GLN A 92 -12.08 9.34 -3.11
C GLN A 92 -11.90 10.38 -2.01
N TRP A 93 -12.95 11.09 -1.63
CA TRP A 93 -12.96 12.20 -0.70
C TRP A 93 -14.04 12.02 0.38
N PRO A 94 -13.76 12.42 1.66
CA PRO A 94 -12.46 12.78 2.18
C PRO A 94 -11.48 11.60 2.23
N GLY A 95 -10.16 11.87 2.16
CA GLY A 95 -9.15 10.82 2.16
C GLY A 95 -7.89 11.25 2.91
N LEU A 96 -6.77 10.58 2.62
CA LEU A 96 -5.51 10.77 3.34
C LEU A 96 -5.05 12.22 3.34
N SER A 97 -4.95 12.84 2.15
CA SER A 97 -4.49 14.24 2.02
C SER A 97 -5.39 15.22 2.78
N ASP A 98 -6.71 15.01 2.73
CA ASP A 98 -7.67 15.86 3.43
C ASP A 98 -7.52 15.72 4.95
N GLY A 99 -7.43 14.49 5.46
CA GLY A 99 -7.22 14.21 6.88
C GLY A 99 -5.95 14.85 7.42
N LEU A 100 -4.85 14.72 6.67
CA LEU A 100 -3.56 15.29 7.06
C LEU A 100 -3.53 16.83 7.03
N ALA A 101 -4.22 17.45 6.05
CA ALA A 101 -4.19 18.91 5.86
C ALA A 101 -5.18 19.65 6.75
N THR A 102 -6.34 19.06 7.03
CA THR A 102 -7.46 19.78 7.69
C THR A 102 -7.82 19.23 9.07
N GLY A 103 -7.21 18.11 9.48
CA GLY A 103 -7.51 17.47 10.76
C GLY A 103 -8.88 16.79 10.82
N ILE A 104 -9.46 16.41 9.68
CA ILE A 104 -10.68 15.58 9.63
C ILE A 104 -10.47 14.31 10.47
N ASP A 105 -11.48 13.89 11.23
CA ASP A 105 -11.35 12.74 12.11
C ASP A 105 -10.98 11.47 11.34
N PHE A 106 -10.11 10.66 11.92
CA PHE A 106 -9.63 9.40 11.35
C PHE A 106 -10.78 8.50 10.85
N ASN A 107 -11.89 8.45 11.58
CA ASN A 107 -13.01 7.58 11.21
C ASN A 107 -13.77 8.09 9.98
N GLU A 108 -13.69 9.36 9.67
CA GLU A 108 -14.35 9.96 8.51
C GLU A 108 -13.62 9.71 7.19
N ILE A 109 -12.30 9.45 7.25
CA ILE A 109 -11.47 9.14 6.09
C ILE A 109 -11.26 7.62 5.88
N VAL A 110 -11.73 6.77 6.79
CA VAL A 110 -11.65 5.31 6.69
C VAL A 110 -12.94 4.74 6.14
N TYR A 111 -12.84 4.04 5.01
CA TYR A 111 -13.99 3.43 4.36
C TYR A 111 -13.96 1.91 4.53
N PRO A 112 -15.03 1.30 5.06
CA PRO A 112 -15.17 -0.15 5.03
C PRO A 112 -15.31 -0.63 3.57
N THR A 113 -14.84 -1.84 3.31
CA THR A 113 -15.01 -2.50 2.00
C THR A 113 -16.03 -3.64 2.10
N SER A 114 -16.38 -4.24 0.97
CA SER A 114 -17.18 -5.48 0.92
C SER A 114 -16.41 -6.71 1.45
N ILE A 115 -15.12 -6.56 1.74
CA ILE A 115 -14.25 -7.64 2.22
C ILE A 115 -14.14 -7.52 3.73
N GLU A 116 -14.61 -8.54 4.44
CA GLU A 116 -14.56 -8.59 5.90
C GLU A 116 -13.12 -8.40 6.42
N GLY A 117 -12.95 -7.55 7.43
CA GLY A 117 -11.65 -7.24 8.02
C GLY A 117 -10.78 -6.27 7.20
N LEU A 118 -11.26 -5.73 6.07
CA LEU A 118 -10.53 -4.78 5.24
C LEU A 118 -11.20 -3.42 5.17
N ALA A 119 -10.48 -2.37 5.56
CA ALA A 119 -10.84 -0.97 5.34
C ALA A 119 -9.79 -0.27 4.48
N VAL A 120 -10.19 0.83 3.84
CA VAL A 120 -9.33 1.61 2.94
C VAL A 120 -9.39 3.09 3.31
N ILE A 121 -8.25 3.76 3.33
CA ILE A 121 -8.14 5.22 3.28
C ILE A 121 -7.78 5.58 1.83
N PRO A 122 -8.66 6.25 1.07
CA PRO A 122 -8.36 6.73 -0.27
C PRO A 122 -7.37 7.89 -0.21
N GLY A 123 -6.75 8.22 -1.35
CA GLY A 123 -5.73 9.28 -1.41
C GLY A 123 -6.22 10.68 -1.07
N GLY A 124 -7.52 10.95 -1.24
CA GLY A 124 -8.11 12.25 -0.98
C GLY A 124 -8.01 13.23 -2.16
N SER A 125 -8.09 14.51 -1.87
CA SER A 125 -8.03 15.58 -2.85
C SER A 125 -6.58 15.83 -3.30
N PRO A 126 -6.33 15.99 -4.60
CA PRO A 126 -5.01 16.44 -5.06
C PRO A 126 -4.71 17.83 -4.48
N MET A 127 -3.54 17.98 -3.85
CA MET A 127 -3.11 19.26 -3.31
C MET A 127 -1.59 19.44 -3.43
N PRO A 128 -1.09 20.70 -3.49
CA PRO A 128 0.34 20.95 -3.47
C PRO A 128 0.95 20.61 -2.10
N GLY A 129 2.26 20.37 -2.04
CA GLY A 129 2.96 20.10 -0.78
C GLY A 129 2.71 18.70 -0.18
N THR A 130 2.27 17.75 -0.98
CA THR A 130 1.93 16.39 -0.50
C THR A 130 3.09 15.66 0.14
N ALA A 131 4.33 15.90 -0.29
CA ALA A 131 5.51 15.31 0.32
C ALA A 131 5.67 15.74 1.79
N ASP A 132 5.47 17.05 2.06
CA ASP A 132 5.55 17.60 3.41
C ASP A 132 4.43 17.06 4.31
N LEU A 133 3.23 16.86 3.74
CA LEU A 133 2.11 16.26 4.46
C LEU A 133 2.42 14.80 4.86
N LEU A 134 2.98 14.01 3.95
CA LEU A 134 3.32 12.62 4.21
C LEU A 134 4.51 12.49 5.19
N ASP A 135 5.32 13.53 5.32
CA ASP A 135 6.41 13.62 6.29
C ASP A 135 6.04 14.40 7.57
N SER A 136 4.78 14.69 7.80
CA SER A 136 4.30 15.48 8.93
C SER A 136 4.06 14.64 10.19
N LEU A 137 3.95 15.34 11.34
CA LEU A 137 3.47 14.74 12.60
C LEU A 137 2.03 14.22 12.48
N ALA A 138 1.20 14.86 11.66
CA ALA A 138 -0.18 14.38 11.41
C ALA A 138 -0.20 12.97 10.80
N MET A 139 0.75 12.65 9.92
CA MET A 139 0.89 11.29 9.38
C MET A 139 1.32 10.28 10.45
N GLU A 140 2.19 10.67 11.35
CA GLU A 140 2.61 9.82 12.48
C GLU A 140 1.43 9.55 13.42
N GLU A 141 0.68 10.57 13.80
CA GLU A 141 -0.53 10.44 14.62
C GLU A 141 -1.60 9.57 13.96
N LEU A 142 -1.78 9.71 12.63
CA LEU A 142 -2.69 8.88 11.86
C LEU A 142 -2.27 7.41 11.92
N LEU A 143 -0.98 7.12 11.74
CA LEU A 143 -0.46 5.75 11.82
C LEU A 143 -0.60 5.17 13.23
N GLU A 144 -0.39 5.93 14.30
CA GLU A 144 -0.60 5.46 15.68
C GLU A 144 -2.07 5.14 15.94
N ARG A 145 -3.01 5.97 15.47
CA ARG A 145 -4.45 5.67 15.54
C ARG A 145 -4.79 4.40 14.73
N ALA A 146 -4.19 4.24 13.56
CA ALA A 146 -4.37 3.04 12.74
C ALA A 146 -3.84 1.79 13.44
N LYS A 147 -2.63 1.83 14.00
CA LYS A 147 -2.04 0.73 14.76
C LYS A 147 -2.87 0.31 15.98
N ALA A 148 -3.63 1.22 16.58
CA ALA A 148 -4.53 0.89 17.69
C ALA A 148 -5.68 -0.03 17.25
N LYS A 149 -6.17 0.07 16.01
CA LYS A 149 -7.35 -0.63 15.49
C LYS A 149 -7.03 -1.80 14.56
N TYR A 150 -5.94 -1.71 13.79
CA TYR A 150 -5.60 -2.66 12.74
C TYR A 150 -4.34 -3.44 13.10
N THR A 151 -4.32 -4.73 12.75
CA THR A 151 -3.16 -5.60 12.93
C THR A 151 -2.19 -5.51 11.75
N VAL A 152 -2.70 -5.14 10.56
CA VAL A 152 -1.88 -4.94 9.37
C VAL A 152 -2.25 -3.61 8.72
N ILE A 153 -1.23 -2.79 8.46
CA ILE A 153 -1.36 -1.53 7.71
C ILE A 153 -0.50 -1.66 6.46
N LEU A 154 -1.11 -1.56 5.30
CA LEU A 154 -0.39 -1.52 4.02
C LEU A 154 -0.57 -0.14 3.39
N ILE A 155 0.53 0.47 2.95
CA ILE A 155 0.51 1.77 2.29
C ILE A 155 0.96 1.58 0.85
N ASP A 156 0.05 1.79 -0.12
CA ASP A 156 0.42 1.92 -1.52
C ASP A 156 1.09 3.28 -1.73
N SER A 157 2.32 3.30 -2.21
CA SER A 157 3.11 4.52 -2.36
C SER A 157 3.43 4.82 -3.83
N PRO A 158 3.85 6.04 -4.18
CA PRO A 158 4.47 6.32 -5.47
C PRO A 158 5.71 5.44 -5.72
N ALA A 159 6.20 5.44 -6.97
CA ALA A 159 7.46 4.78 -7.31
C ALA A 159 8.63 5.51 -6.62
N VAL A 160 9.55 4.75 -6.02
CA VAL A 160 10.62 5.30 -5.17
C VAL A 160 11.65 6.13 -5.94
N LEU A 161 11.78 5.92 -7.26
CA LEU A 161 12.69 6.73 -8.10
C LEU A 161 12.04 8.03 -8.60
N ASP A 162 10.70 8.18 -8.47
CA ASP A 162 9.99 9.35 -8.97
C ASP A 162 9.84 10.44 -7.91
N THR A 163 9.60 10.04 -6.65
CA THR A 163 9.32 10.98 -5.56
C THR A 163 9.94 10.51 -4.25
N PRO A 164 10.28 11.40 -3.31
CA PRO A 164 10.74 11.02 -1.98
C PRO A 164 9.65 10.44 -1.09
N ASP A 165 8.38 10.56 -1.49
CA ASP A 165 7.20 10.18 -0.70
C ASP A 165 7.27 8.73 -0.19
N ALA A 166 7.75 7.80 -1.05
CA ALA A 166 7.87 6.39 -0.69
C ALA A 166 8.87 6.17 0.48
N ILE A 167 9.96 6.94 0.52
CA ILE A 167 10.97 6.84 1.58
C ILE A 167 10.43 7.46 2.88
N ALA A 168 9.77 8.64 2.78
CA ALA A 168 9.15 9.30 3.92
C ALA A 168 8.13 8.38 4.61
N LEU A 169 7.23 7.77 3.84
CA LEU A 169 6.24 6.80 4.33
C LEU A 169 6.92 5.56 4.93
N ALA A 170 7.94 5.01 4.26
CA ALA A 170 8.59 3.78 4.69
C ALA A 170 9.40 3.97 5.98
N GLY A 171 9.94 5.16 6.22
CA GLY A 171 10.64 5.51 7.45
C GLY A 171 9.76 5.48 8.71
N ARG A 172 8.43 5.55 8.54
CA ARG A 172 7.42 5.48 9.62
C ARG A 172 6.79 4.09 9.77
N CYS A 173 7.17 3.14 8.91
CA CYS A 173 6.64 1.80 8.89
C CYS A 173 7.68 0.76 9.34
N ASP A 174 7.25 -0.46 9.60
CA ASP A 174 8.14 -1.57 9.97
C ASP A 174 9.05 -2.01 8.81
N GLY A 175 8.72 -1.62 7.58
CA GLY A 175 9.52 -1.88 6.40
C GLY A 175 8.79 -1.65 5.09
N ALA A 176 9.42 -2.09 4.01
CA ALA A 176 8.90 -1.96 2.67
C ALA A 176 8.97 -3.28 1.87
N VAL A 177 8.11 -3.39 0.87
CA VAL A 177 8.15 -4.43 -0.16
C VAL A 177 8.32 -3.75 -1.52
N LEU A 178 9.32 -4.19 -2.29
CA LEU A 178 9.61 -3.64 -3.61
C LEU A 178 8.96 -4.51 -4.70
N VAL A 179 8.04 -3.94 -5.46
CA VAL A 179 7.38 -4.62 -6.58
C VAL A 179 8.17 -4.36 -7.85
N LEU A 180 8.55 -5.42 -8.54
CA LEU A 180 9.25 -5.38 -9.82
C LEU A 180 8.38 -6.03 -10.89
N ARG A 181 8.36 -5.48 -12.10
CA ARG A 181 7.63 -6.07 -13.23
C ARG A 181 8.54 -6.93 -14.08
N SER A 182 8.22 -8.24 -14.14
CA SER A 182 8.95 -9.21 -14.95
C SER A 182 9.00 -8.80 -16.43
N GLY A 183 10.18 -8.84 -17.03
CA GLY A 183 10.37 -8.46 -18.43
C GLY A 183 10.30 -6.96 -18.73
N LYS A 184 10.01 -6.09 -17.72
CA LYS A 184 9.95 -4.63 -17.90
C LYS A 184 10.89 -3.85 -16.98
N THR A 185 10.96 -4.20 -15.71
CA THR A 185 11.86 -3.50 -14.79
C THR A 185 13.30 -3.76 -15.17
N GLN A 186 14.02 -2.70 -15.51
CA GLN A 186 15.45 -2.77 -15.79
C GLN A 186 16.22 -3.05 -14.50
N GLN A 187 17.20 -3.96 -14.57
CA GLN A 187 18.03 -4.30 -13.41
C GLN A 187 18.69 -3.08 -12.76
N LYS A 188 19.17 -2.12 -13.58
CA LYS A 188 19.76 -0.87 -13.10
C LYS A 188 18.79 -0.09 -12.20
N LYS A 189 17.52 0.06 -12.61
CA LYS A 189 16.48 0.74 -11.82
C LYS A 189 16.14 0.01 -10.52
N ALA A 190 16.10 -1.32 -10.55
CA ALA A 190 15.87 -2.12 -9.35
C ALA A 190 17.01 -1.94 -8.32
N ILE A 191 18.26 -1.92 -8.78
CA ILE A 191 19.43 -1.66 -7.92
C ILE A 191 19.40 -0.24 -7.36
N GLU A 192 19.06 0.76 -8.18
CA GLU A 192 18.96 2.16 -7.77
C GLU A 192 17.86 2.36 -6.72
N ALA A 193 16.67 1.77 -6.94
CA ALA A 193 15.57 1.78 -5.99
C ALA A 193 15.99 1.17 -4.64
N LYS A 194 16.68 0.02 -4.67
CA LYS A 194 17.21 -0.59 -3.45
C LYS A 194 18.19 0.35 -2.73
N ARG A 195 19.12 0.98 -3.47
CA ARG A 195 20.08 1.92 -2.87
C ARG A 195 19.40 3.11 -2.19
N LEU A 196 18.33 3.66 -2.78
CA LEU A 196 17.56 4.74 -2.17
C LEU A 196 16.85 4.28 -0.89
N LEU A 197 16.25 3.08 -0.88
CA LEU A 197 15.66 2.51 0.32
C LEU A 197 16.71 2.27 1.41
N ASP A 198 17.87 1.72 1.05
CA ASP A 198 18.99 1.51 1.97
C ASP A 198 19.50 2.85 2.55
N PHE A 199 19.63 3.89 1.70
CA PHE A 199 20.01 5.25 2.13
C PHE A 199 19.00 5.85 3.12
N GLY A 200 17.70 5.65 2.87
CA GLY A 200 16.63 6.03 3.79
C GLY A 200 16.53 5.13 5.02
N LYS A 201 17.45 4.17 5.20
CA LYS A 201 17.44 3.17 6.31
C LYS A 201 16.13 2.38 6.40
N VAL A 202 15.45 2.22 5.26
CA VAL A 202 14.21 1.46 5.16
C VAL A 202 14.50 -0.03 5.27
N ASN A 203 13.82 -0.72 6.15
CA ASN A 203 13.89 -2.18 6.26
C ASN A 203 13.19 -2.83 5.05
N LEU A 204 13.93 -3.18 4.01
CA LEU A 204 13.40 -3.86 2.83
C LEU A 204 13.19 -5.36 3.13
N LEU A 205 11.94 -5.77 3.35
CA LEU A 205 11.58 -7.16 3.67
C LEU A 205 11.78 -8.12 2.49
N GLY A 206 11.71 -7.60 1.26
CA GLY A 206 11.91 -8.41 0.06
C GLY A 206 11.32 -7.78 -1.19
N THR A 207 11.34 -8.57 -2.27
CA THR A 207 10.81 -8.15 -3.57
C THR A 207 9.68 -9.07 -4.03
N VAL A 208 8.69 -8.48 -4.71
CA VAL A 208 7.61 -9.19 -5.39
C VAL A 208 7.82 -9.05 -6.90
N LEU A 209 7.92 -10.18 -7.59
CA LEU A 209 8.02 -10.19 -9.05
C LEU A 209 6.62 -10.32 -9.66
N ASN A 210 6.09 -9.20 -10.15
CA ASN A 210 4.80 -9.14 -10.83
C ASN A 210 4.97 -9.56 -12.30
N ARG A 211 4.10 -10.45 -12.78
CA ARG A 211 4.12 -11.00 -14.16
C ARG A 211 2.93 -10.55 -15.01
N SER A 212 2.12 -9.59 -14.51
CA SER A 212 0.97 -9.05 -15.25
C SER A 212 1.34 -7.88 -16.16
#